data_c883b020a2cb8b43f3d7132b2382a04b
#
_entry.id   c883b020a2cb8b43f3d7132b2382a04b
#
_cell.length_a   1.000
_cell.length_b   1.000
_cell.length_c   1.000
_cell.angle_alpha   90.00
_cell.angle_beta   90.00
_cell.angle_gamma   90.00
#
_symmetry.space_group_name_H-M   'P 1'
#
loop_
_entity.id
_entity.type
_entity.pdbx_description
1 polymer ?
#
loop_
_entity_poly.entity_id
_entity_poly.type
_entity_poly.pdbx_seq_one_letter_code
_entity_poly.pdbx_strand_id
1 'polypeptide(L)'
;DGIEFLXLENEQKEEVVLKVKSDAAXDKLYWIEIFLSSXIAALXLLQNSVAVVIXAMLIAPLLRPINXVAFAIARXAQKFFKVAFRVLLLSIVASVFMXAMISFLVXLNIETNEILARSSPNVIDFFIAIFSAMVAVMSLRFTRLXESIAXVAMAASLMPPLVVVXIELAIFNFDLAFXALMLFLTNLVAILIVXTIFFWLYXFTPHIEKQQKKMYKXLSFVVISIIIILIPLVXSYNLIREEIKIKNNVSFYLTNIISTELDSFSISDIEVKNITKDNISLKTTVKLPENTDLSSILSKINXELSSKFXKTVEIDLEIIRVVSIISEK
;
A
#
# COMPACT_ATOMS: atom_id res chain seq x y z
N ASP A 1 1.43 35.90 -3.85
CA ASP A 1 2.73 35.60 -3.22
C ASP A 1 3.01 34.10 -3.07
N GLY A 2 2.01 33.26 -2.85
CA GLY A 2 2.20 31.82 -2.62
C GLY A 2 2.54 30.99 -3.87
N ILE A 3 2.05 31.37 -5.05
CA ILE A 3 2.28 30.60 -6.30
C ILE A 3 3.57 31.04 -6.99
N GLU A 4 3.98 32.28 -6.84
CA GLU A 4 5.27 32.81 -7.35
C GLU A 4 6.46 32.02 -6.79
N PHE A 5 6.37 31.55 -5.56
CA PHE A 5 7.38 30.72 -4.93
C PHE A 5 7.62 29.41 -5.72
N LEU A 6 6.63 28.93 -6.46
CA LEU A 6 6.75 27.72 -7.28
C LEU A 6 7.22 27.98 -8.72
N UNK A 7 7.29 29.01 -9.43
CA UNK A 7 7.67 29.22 -10.53
C UNK A 7 9.03 29.00 -10.63
N LEU A 8 9.49 28.38 -11.44
CA LEU A 8 10.89 28.13 -11.80
C LEU A 8 11.45 29.22 -12.71
N GLU A 9 12.65 29.63 -12.46
CA GLU A 9 13.43 30.49 -13.36
C GLU A 9 13.83 29.71 -14.62
N ASN A 10 14.15 30.39 -15.70
CA ASN A 10 14.46 29.75 -16.98
C ASN A 10 15.63 28.76 -16.88
N GLU A 11 16.67 29.09 -16.13
CA GLU A 11 17.84 28.24 -15.90
C GLU A 11 17.41 26.94 -15.17
N GLN A 12 16.62 27.06 -14.12
CA GLN A 12 16.08 25.92 -13.35
C GLN A 12 15.17 25.04 -14.23
N LYS A 13 14.37 25.67 -15.13
CA LYS A 13 13.54 24.91 -16.09
C LYS A 13 14.40 24.07 -17.03
N GLU A 14 15.50 24.61 -17.51
CA GLU A 14 16.44 23.88 -18.38
C GLU A 14 17.05 22.70 -17.63
N GLU A 15 17.49 22.90 -16.40
CA GLU A 15 18.02 21.82 -15.54
C GLU A 15 16.99 20.69 -15.34
N VAL A 16 15.75 21.02 -14.98
CA VAL A 16 14.66 20.04 -14.82
C VAL A 16 14.41 19.28 -16.13
N VAL A 17 14.39 19.98 -17.28
CA VAL A 17 14.19 19.36 -18.61
C VAL A 17 15.34 18.39 -18.93
N LEU A 18 16.59 18.79 -18.68
CA LEU A 18 17.76 17.95 -18.92
C LEU A 18 17.72 16.70 -18.04
N LYS A 19 17.40 16.88 -16.76
CA LYS A 19 17.26 15.78 -15.82
C LYS A 19 16.16 14.79 -16.22
N VAL A 20 14.95 15.28 -16.53
CA VAL A 20 13.82 14.45 -16.97
C VAL A 20 14.16 13.69 -18.27
N LYS A 21 14.91 14.33 -19.19
CA LYS A 21 15.36 13.67 -20.43
C LYS A 21 16.44 12.59 -20.16
N SER A 22 17.39 12.84 -19.25
CA SER A 22 18.40 11.85 -18.88
C SER A 22 17.76 10.65 -18.18
N ASP A 23 16.78 10.91 -17.31
CA ASP A 23 16.00 9.86 -16.60
C ASP A 23 15.12 9.02 -17.54
N ALA A 24 14.82 9.53 -18.77
CA ALA A 24 14.04 8.80 -19.76
C ALA A 24 14.86 7.71 -20.50
N ALA A 25 16.21 7.71 -20.35
CA ALA A 25 17.09 6.73 -20.98
C ALA A 25 17.26 5.48 -20.07
N UNK A 26 16.72 4.45 -20.18
CA UNK A 26 16.85 3.44 -19.56
C UNK A 26 18.08 2.83 -19.87
N ASP A 27 19.11 3.05 -19.38
CA ASP A 27 20.42 2.49 -19.57
C ASP A 27 20.56 1.09 -18.95
N LYS A 28 21.69 0.44 -19.13
CA LYS A 28 21.94 -0.89 -18.56
C LYS A 28 21.86 -0.89 -17.04
N LEU A 29 22.33 0.18 -16.41
CA LEU A 29 22.31 0.34 -14.94
C LEU A 29 20.86 0.38 -14.42
N TYR A 30 19.99 1.11 -15.09
CA TYR A 30 18.56 1.20 -14.77
C TYR A 30 17.92 -0.20 -14.69
N TRP A 31 18.18 -1.07 -15.68
CA TRP A 31 17.62 -2.42 -15.72
C TRP A 31 18.21 -3.32 -14.63
N ILE A 32 19.50 -3.15 -14.32
CA ILE A 32 20.17 -3.83 -13.19
C ILE A 32 19.52 -3.41 -11.86
N GLU A 33 19.26 -2.11 -11.68
CA GLU A 33 18.58 -1.57 -10.49
C GLU A 33 17.16 -2.15 -10.33
N ILE A 34 16.36 -2.21 -11.40
CA ILE A 34 15.03 -2.86 -11.40
C ILE A 34 15.14 -4.33 -10.97
N PHE A 35 16.08 -5.06 -11.59
CA PHE A 35 16.30 -6.47 -11.30
C PHE A 35 16.68 -6.70 -9.83
N LEU A 36 17.72 -6.01 -9.34
CA LEU A 36 18.23 -6.17 -7.97
C LEU A 36 17.21 -5.72 -6.93
N SER A 37 16.55 -4.60 -7.13
CA SER A 37 15.55 -4.10 -6.19
C SER A 37 14.35 -5.05 -6.08
N SER A 38 13.89 -5.61 -7.17
CA SER A 38 12.81 -6.62 -7.18
C SER A 38 13.21 -7.91 -6.44
N UNK A 39 14.41 -8.22 -6.56
CA UNK A 39 14.88 -9.29 -6.02
C UNK A 39 14.95 -9.20 -4.66
N ILE A 40 15.52 -8.18 -4.12
CA ILE A 40 15.68 -7.92 -2.70
C ILE A 40 14.29 -7.74 -2.04
N ALA A 41 13.41 -7.00 -2.68
CA ALA A 41 12.06 -6.77 -2.18
C ALA A 41 11.27 -8.08 -2.02
N ALA A 42 11.37 -9.02 -2.97
CA ALA A 42 10.71 -10.33 -2.90
C ALA A 42 11.23 -11.15 -1.70
N LEU A 43 12.52 -11.25 -1.55
CA LEU A 43 13.14 -11.96 -0.43
C LEU A 43 12.82 -11.35 0.94
N UNK A 44 12.72 -10.24 0.84
CA UNK A 44 12.47 -9.57 1.89
C UNK A 44 11.17 -9.69 2.35
N LEU A 45 10.10 -9.57 1.64
CA LEU A 45 8.68 -9.81 1.91
C LEU A 45 8.45 -11.25 2.42
N LEU A 46 9.03 -12.21 1.78
CA LEU A 46 9.00 -13.62 2.23
C LEU A 46 9.65 -13.84 3.59
N GLN A 47 10.66 -13.06 3.93
CA GLN A 47 11.34 -13.11 5.26
C GLN A 47 10.60 -12.28 6.32
N ASN A 48 9.53 -11.58 5.97
CA ASN A 48 8.79 -10.67 6.85
C ASN A 48 9.67 -9.55 7.45
N SER A 49 10.61 -9.03 6.66
CA SER A 49 11.62 -8.05 7.11
C SER A 49 11.35 -6.66 6.54
N VAL A 50 10.71 -5.80 7.32
CA VAL A 50 10.41 -4.39 6.98
C VAL A 50 11.70 -3.63 6.61
N ALA A 51 12.76 -3.80 7.40
CA ALA A 51 14.02 -3.07 7.22
C ALA A 51 14.68 -3.37 5.88
N VAL A 52 14.67 -4.63 5.45
CA VAL A 52 15.25 -5.04 4.16
C VAL A 52 14.37 -4.61 2.98
N VAL A 53 13.05 -4.61 3.15
CA VAL A 53 12.11 -4.08 2.14
C VAL A 53 12.41 -2.59 1.88
N ILE A 54 12.63 -1.83 2.94
CA ILE A 54 13.07 -0.42 2.81
C ILE A 54 14.37 -0.30 2.00
N UNK A 55 15.18 -1.14 2.06
CA UNK A 55 16.29 -1.19 1.40
C UNK A 55 16.17 -1.39 -0.01
N ALA A 56 15.38 -2.27 -0.31
CA ALA A 56 15.06 -2.51 -1.71
C ALA A 56 14.43 -1.28 -2.40
N MET A 57 13.60 -0.57 -1.69
CA MET A 57 12.93 0.66 -2.16
C MET A 57 13.94 1.76 -2.53
N LEU A 58 15.06 1.85 -1.81
CA LEU A 58 16.12 2.83 -2.07
C LEU A 58 16.81 2.62 -3.42
N ILE A 59 16.85 1.37 -3.87
CA ILE A 59 17.52 0.97 -5.12
C ILE A 59 16.55 1.11 -6.31
N ALA A 60 15.24 0.96 -6.08
CA ALA A 60 14.22 0.90 -7.14
C ALA A 60 14.12 2.23 -7.91
N PRO A 61 14.43 2.25 -9.22
CA PRO A 61 14.45 3.51 -10.00
C PRO A 61 13.11 3.86 -10.65
N LEU A 62 11.98 3.36 -10.13
CA LEU A 62 10.63 3.56 -10.73
C LEU A 62 10.21 5.04 -10.80
N LEU A 63 10.77 5.89 -9.93
CA LEU A 63 10.51 7.35 -9.97
C LEU A 63 10.89 7.96 -11.31
N ARG A 64 11.99 7.48 -11.94
CA ARG A 64 12.50 8.05 -13.22
C ARG A 64 11.44 7.98 -14.33
N PRO A 65 10.90 6.80 -14.73
CA PRO A 65 9.89 6.75 -15.78
C PRO A 65 8.56 7.41 -15.38
N ILE A 66 8.21 7.44 -14.10
CA ILE A 66 7.00 8.10 -13.60
C ILE A 66 7.11 9.61 -13.81
N ASN A 67 8.21 10.21 -13.45
CA ASN A 67 8.52 11.62 -13.75
C ASN A 67 8.46 11.90 -15.26
N UNK A 68 8.96 10.99 -16.01
CA UNK A 68 8.95 11.07 -17.27
C UNK A 68 7.72 11.12 -17.84
N VAL A 69 6.69 10.33 -17.41
CA VAL A 69 5.30 10.26 -17.85
C VAL A 69 4.53 11.52 -17.43
N ALA A 70 4.64 11.91 -16.17
CA ALA A 70 3.97 13.11 -15.64
C ALA A 70 4.39 14.39 -16.39
N PHE A 71 5.68 14.53 -16.67
CA PHE A 71 6.22 15.66 -17.46
C PHE A 71 5.66 15.67 -18.88
N ALA A 72 5.59 14.52 -19.53
CA ALA A 72 5.02 14.36 -20.87
C ALA A 72 3.53 14.74 -20.93
N ILE A 73 2.79 14.38 -19.88
CA ILE A 73 1.37 14.72 -19.70
C ILE A 73 1.25 16.25 -19.55
N ALA A 74 2.05 16.85 -18.67
CA ALA A 74 2.04 18.31 -18.40
C ALA A 74 2.30 19.12 -19.65
N ARG A 75 3.18 18.66 -20.53
CA ARG A 75 3.57 19.34 -21.77
C ARG A 75 2.78 18.94 -23.03
N UNK A 76 2.11 17.69 -22.92
CA UNK A 76 1.50 17.26 -23.91
C UNK A 76 2.29 16.70 -24.92
N ALA A 77 3.30 16.31 -24.61
CA ALA A 77 4.33 15.78 -25.50
C ALA A 77 4.08 14.31 -25.86
N GLN A 78 3.20 14.05 -26.78
CA GLN A 78 2.72 12.69 -27.13
C GLN A 78 3.84 11.71 -27.50
N LYS A 79 4.86 12.14 -28.27
CA LYS A 79 5.99 11.26 -28.65
C LYS A 79 6.79 10.86 -27.40
N PHE A 80 7.08 11.81 -26.54
CA PHE A 80 7.81 11.60 -25.29
C PHE A 80 6.99 10.74 -24.33
N PHE A 81 5.67 10.98 -24.22
CA PHE A 81 4.73 10.17 -23.43
C PHE A 81 4.81 8.68 -23.82
N LYS A 82 4.75 8.37 -25.12
CA LYS A 82 4.81 6.97 -25.61
C LYS A 82 6.11 6.27 -25.18
N VAL A 83 7.23 6.98 -25.24
CA VAL A 83 8.53 6.44 -24.82
C VAL A 83 8.56 6.21 -23.30
N ALA A 84 8.23 7.24 -22.53
CA ALA A 84 8.22 7.20 -21.05
C ALA A 84 7.25 6.12 -20.52
N PHE A 85 6.05 6.05 -21.08
CA PHE A 85 5.01 5.08 -20.71
C PHE A 85 5.45 3.65 -21.04
N ARG A 86 6.11 3.45 -22.20
CA ARG A 86 6.66 2.12 -22.57
C ARG A 86 7.75 1.69 -21.57
N VAL A 87 8.64 2.59 -21.17
CA VAL A 87 9.68 2.29 -20.17
C VAL A 87 9.02 1.93 -18.82
N LEU A 88 8.06 2.73 -18.37
CA LEU A 88 7.32 2.45 -17.13
C LEU A 88 6.63 1.07 -17.18
N LEU A 89 5.93 0.78 -18.27
CA LEU A 89 5.23 -0.51 -18.43
C LEU A 89 6.23 -1.69 -18.44
N LEU A 90 7.35 -1.56 -19.16
CA LEU A 90 8.39 -2.59 -19.19
C LEU A 90 9.02 -2.80 -17.82
N SER A 91 9.21 -1.71 -17.04
CA SER A 91 9.74 -1.78 -15.66
C SER A 91 8.80 -2.55 -14.73
N ILE A 92 7.49 -2.27 -14.83
CA ILE A 92 6.44 -2.98 -14.09
C ILE A 92 6.47 -4.49 -14.45
N VAL A 93 6.46 -4.80 -15.74
CA VAL A 93 6.48 -6.19 -16.24
C VAL A 93 7.75 -6.92 -15.78
N ALA A 94 8.92 -6.26 -15.89
CA ALA A 94 10.20 -6.82 -15.46
C ALA A 94 10.21 -7.12 -13.96
N SER A 95 9.70 -6.19 -13.13
CA SER A 95 9.59 -6.36 -11.67
C SER A 95 8.66 -7.55 -11.32
N VAL A 96 7.49 -7.62 -11.94
CA VAL A 96 6.50 -8.70 -11.73
C VAL A 96 7.10 -10.05 -12.17
N PHE A 97 7.78 -10.11 -13.30
CA PHE A 97 8.43 -11.33 -13.80
C PHE A 97 9.51 -11.82 -12.83
N MET A 98 10.34 -10.94 -12.31
CA MET A 98 11.38 -11.29 -11.34
C MET A 98 10.82 -11.84 -10.02
N UNK A 99 9.95 -11.35 -9.64
CA UNK A 99 9.33 -11.65 -8.54
C UNK A 99 8.79 -12.95 -8.59
N ALA A 100 7.92 -13.20 -9.59
CA ALA A 100 7.32 -14.51 -9.86
C ALA A 100 8.36 -15.62 -9.96
N MET A 101 9.46 -15.36 -10.63
CA MET A 101 10.57 -16.30 -10.74
C MET A 101 11.15 -16.68 -9.37
N ILE A 102 11.35 -15.72 -8.48
CA ILE A 102 11.87 -15.95 -7.11
C ILE A 102 10.85 -16.77 -6.30
N SER A 103 9.58 -16.41 -6.34
CA SER A 103 8.52 -17.11 -5.62
C SER A 103 8.41 -18.56 -6.06
N PHE A 104 8.52 -18.81 -7.34
CA PHE A 104 8.54 -20.16 -7.90
C PHE A 104 9.76 -20.95 -7.44
N LEU A 105 10.96 -20.33 -7.37
CA LEU A 105 12.20 -20.96 -6.90
C LEU A 105 12.18 -21.29 -5.41
N VAL A 106 11.51 -20.46 -4.62
CA VAL A 106 11.47 -20.61 -3.16
C VAL A 106 10.37 -21.60 -2.70
N UNK A 107 9.28 -21.51 -3.50
CA UNK A 107 8.35 -22.31 -3.31
C UNK A 107 7.69 -22.29 -2.10
N LEU A 108 7.75 -21.35 -1.42
CA LEU A 108 7.17 -21.21 -0.12
C LEU A 108 5.78 -20.57 -0.21
N ASN A 109 4.78 -21.28 0.20
CA ASN A 109 3.42 -20.74 0.44
C ASN A 109 3.39 -20.04 1.81
N ILE A 110 4.09 -18.91 1.91
CA ILE A 110 4.17 -18.14 3.17
C ILE A 110 3.45 -16.81 2.98
N GLU A 111 2.32 -16.66 3.64
CA GLU A 111 1.65 -15.37 3.81
C GLU A 111 2.27 -14.65 5.02
N THR A 112 3.17 -13.73 4.76
CA THR A 112 3.79 -12.90 5.83
C THR A 112 2.92 -11.69 6.15
N ASN A 113 3.08 -11.11 7.34
CA ASN A 113 2.40 -9.87 7.73
C ASN A 113 2.71 -8.72 6.77
N GLU A 114 3.93 -8.68 6.22
CA GLU A 114 4.34 -7.67 5.22
C GLU A 114 3.59 -7.84 3.89
N ILE A 115 3.37 -9.08 3.44
CA ILE A 115 2.58 -9.39 2.24
C ILE A 115 1.12 -8.93 2.45
N LEU A 116 0.52 -9.33 3.57
CA LEU A 116 -0.87 -8.97 3.91
C LEU A 116 -1.06 -7.45 4.02
N ALA A 117 -0.10 -6.75 4.65
CA ALA A 117 -0.11 -5.29 4.76
C ALA A 117 -0.09 -4.59 3.40
N ARG A 118 0.58 -5.19 2.38
CA ARG A 118 0.65 -4.64 1.01
C ARG A 118 -0.47 -5.16 0.10
N SER A 119 -1.36 -6.00 0.64
CA SER A 119 -2.55 -6.51 -0.06
C SER A 119 -3.84 -5.89 0.47
N SER A 120 -3.75 -4.81 1.27
CA SER A 120 -4.91 -4.15 1.91
C SER A 120 -4.94 -2.66 1.56
N PRO A 121 -5.37 -2.31 0.34
CA PRO A 121 -5.40 -0.91 -0.09
C PRO A 121 -6.33 -0.08 0.79
N ASN A 122 -5.85 1.06 1.26
CA ASN A 122 -6.62 1.95 2.13
C ASN A 122 -6.39 3.43 1.78
N VAL A 123 -7.25 4.28 2.32
CA VAL A 123 -7.24 5.74 2.06
C VAL A 123 -5.95 6.40 2.57
N ILE A 124 -5.37 5.87 3.64
CA ILE A 124 -4.13 6.41 4.24
C ILE A 124 -2.96 6.24 3.25
N ASP A 125 -2.84 5.06 2.61
CA ASP A 125 -1.81 4.78 1.60
C ASP A 125 -1.89 5.78 0.42
N PHE A 126 -3.11 6.11 0.00
CA PHE A 126 -3.36 7.10 -1.06
C PHE A 126 -2.81 8.49 -0.66
N PHE A 127 -3.07 8.94 0.57
CA PHE A 127 -2.52 10.22 1.07
C PHE A 127 -0.99 10.16 1.24
N ILE A 128 -0.44 9.03 1.69
CA ILE A 128 1.01 8.81 1.77
C ILE A 128 1.63 8.96 0.36
N ALA A 129 1.01 8.36 -0.66
CA ALA A 129 1.47 8.47 -2.04
C ALA A 129 1.43 9.92 -2.54
N ILE A 130 0.37 10.68 -2.23
CA ILE A 130 0.24 12.11 -2.56
C ILE A 130 1.39 12.93 -1.93
N PHE A 131 1.57 12.84 -0.60
CA PHE A 131 2.60 13.62 0.10
C PHE A 131 4.01 13.22 -0.33
N SER A 132 4.25 11.93 -0.56
CA SER A 132 5.52 11.41 -1.08
C SER A 132 5.83 11.99 -2.46
N ALA A 133 4.83 12.04 -3.35
CA ALA A 133 4.97 12.62 -4.69
C ALA A 133 5.24 14.14 -4.63
N MET A 134 4.63 14.85 -3.68
CA MET A 134 4.90 16.28 -3.46
C MET A 134 6.39 16.50 -3.11
N VAL A 135 6.91 15.74 -2.14
CA VAL A 135 8.33 15.80 -1.74
C VAL A 135 9.24 15.48 -2.94
N ALA A 136 8.89 14.43 -3.70
CA ALA A 136 9.69 13.98 -4.85
C ALA A 136 9.77 15.02 -5.97
N VAL A 137 8.66 15.68 -6.33
CA VAL A 137 8.67 16.70 -7.39
C VAL A 137 9.31 18.01 -6.88
N MET A 138 9.15 18.33 -5.61
CA MET A 138 9.80 19.49 -5.00
C MET A 138 11.32 19.32 -4.93
N SER A 139 11.84 18.09 -4.82
CA SER A 139 13.28 17.81 -4.83
C SER A 139 13.94 18.14 -6.19
N LEU A 140 13.16 18.19 -7.26
CA LEU A 140 13.65 18.64 -8.58
C LEU A 140 14.02 20.15 -8.58
N ARG A 141 13.40 20.91 -7.68
CA ARG A 141 13.64 22.36 -7.54
C ARG A 141 14.58 22.67 -6.38
N PHE A 142 14.32 22.05 -5.21
CA PHE A 142 15.03 22.37 -3.98
C PHE A 142 16.09 21.30 -3.72
N THR A 143 17.34 21.60 -4.05
CA THR A 143 18.50 20.71 -3.89
C THR A 143 18.74 20.27 -2.42
N ARG A 144 18.20 21.05 -1.46
CA ARG A 144 18.22 20.69 -0.04
C ARG A 144 17.40 19.44 0.28
N LEU A 145 16.40 19.14 -0.57
CA LEU A 145 15.61 17.90 -0.42
C LEU A 145 16.36 16.77 -1.13
N UNK A 146 17.07 16.04 -0.59
CA UNK A 146 17.78 15.12 -1.10
C UNK A 146 16.99 14.30 -1.91
N GLU A 147 17.27 14.14 -2.93
CA GLU A 147 16.59 13.27 -3.88
C GLU A 147 16.39 11.85 -3.35
N SER A 148 17.36 11.36 -2.60
CA SER A 148 17.31 10.06 -1.95
C SER A 148 16.09 9.94 -1.02
N ILE A 149 15.77 10.97 -0.27
CA ILE A 149 14.61 10.99 0.64
C ILE A 149 13.29 10.90 -0.17
N ALA A 150 13.21 11.67 -1.22
CA ALA A 150 12.06 11.66 -2.13
C ALA A 150 11.86 10.29 -2.83
N UNK A 151 12.85 9.75 -3.17
CA UNK A 151 12.86 8.59 -3.77
C UNK A 151 12.44 7.57 -2.93
N VAL A 152 12.87 7.52 -1.73
CA VAL A 152 12.48 6.55 -0.70
C VAL A 152 10.97 6.61 -0.43
N ALA A 153 10.46 7.80 -0.19
CA ALA A 153 9.06 8.00 0.15
C ALA A 153 8.12 7.50 -0.96
N MET A 154 8.46 7.73 -2.23
CA MET A 154 7.67 7.23 -3.37
C MET A 154 7.86 5.74 -3.61
N ALA A 155 9.10 5.26 -3.55
CA ALA A 155 9.39 3.83 -3.73
C ALA A 155 8.69 2.98 -2.66
N ALA A 156 8.56 3.52 -1.43
CA ALA A 156 7.85 2.88 -0.32
C ALA A 156 6.38 2.56 -0.64
N SER A 157 5.75 3.37 -1.47
CA SER A 157 4.33 3.18 -1.83
C SER A 157 4.11 2.36 -3.11
N LEU A 158 5.16 2.12 -3.93
CA LEU A 158 5.02 1.47 -5.25
C LEU A 158 5.67 0.09 -5.32
N MET A 159 6.93 -0.04 -4.88
CA MET A 159 7.71 -1.26 -5.12
C MET A 159 7.15 -2.47 -4.35
N PRO A 160 6.84 -2.39 -3.04
CA PRO A 160 6.35 -3.56 -2.31
C PRO A 160 5.03 -4.12 -2.84
N PRO A 161 3.96 -3.33 -3.07
CA PRO A 161 2.73 -3.91 -3.61
C PRO A 161 2.93 -4.52 -5.01
N LEU A 162 3.80 -3.94 -5.85
CA LEU A 162 4.12 -4.51 -7.17
C LEU A 162 4.79 -5.89 -7.03
N VAL A 163 5.69 -6.04 -6.06
CA VAL A 163 6.36 -7.33 -5.79
C VAL A 163 5.37 -8.35 -5.20
N VAL A 164 4.48 -7.94 -4.33
CA VAL A 164 3.42 -8.80 -3.77
C VAL A 164 2.53 -9.35 -4.91
N VAL A 165 2.15 -8.53 -5.85
CA VAL A 165 1.45 -9.03 -7.04
C VAL A 165 2.15 -10.26 -7.64
N UNK A 166 3.36 -10.22 -7.66
CA UNK A 166 4.02 -11.13 -8.21
C UNK A 166 4.15 -12.29 -7.50
N ILE A 167 4.37 -12.21 -6.24
CA ILE A 167 4.47 -13.34 -5.31
C ILE A 167 3.14 -14.12 -5.31
N GLU A 168 2.05 -13.41 -5.13
CA GLU A 168 0.70 -13.99 -5.04
C GLU A 168 0.25 -14.64 -6.35
N LEU A 169 0.63 -14.09 -7.51
CA LEU A 169 0.37 -14.72 -8.81
C LEU A 169 1.14 -16.05 -8.97
N ALA A 170 2.36 -16.13 -8.44
CA ALA A 170 3.19 -17.35 -8.53
C ALA A 170 2.59 -18.52 -7.73
N ILE A 171 1.84 -18.24 -6.67
CA ILE A 171 1.16 -19.25 -5.84
C ILE A 171 -0.36 -19.35 -6.15
N PHE A 172 -0.79 -18.73 -7.25
CA PHE A 172 -2.18 -18.73 -7.74
C PHE A 172 -3.20 -18.11 -6.76
N ASN A 173 -2.74 -17.23 -5.85
CA ASN A 173 -3.61 -16.48 -4.93
C ASN A 173 -4.07 -15.17 -5.61
N PHE A 174 -5.06 -15.29 -6.49
CA PHE A 174 -5.54 -14.17 -7.33
C PHE A 174 -6.19 -13.05 -6.52
N ASP A 175 -6.76 -13.36 -5.36
CA ASP A 175 -7.44 -12.37 -4.51
C ASP A 175 -6.43 -11.38 -3.90
N LEU A 176 -5.38 -11.89 -3.26
CA LEU A 176 -4.31 -11.04 -2.70
C LEU A 176 -3.51 -10.35 -3.81
N ALA A 177 -3.27 -11.02 -4.94
CA ALA A 177 -2.62 -10.41 -6.11
C ALA A 177 -3.43 -9.21 -6.63
N PHE A 178 -4.74 -9.35 -6.71
CA PHE A 178 -5.64 -8.26 -7.12
C PHE A 178 -5.65 -7.11 -6.10
N UNK A 179 -5.46 -7.42 -4.93
CA UNK A 179 -5.44 -6.53 -4.00
C UNK A 179 -4.29 -5.73 -4.01
N ALA A 180 -3.22 -6.31 -4.07
CA ALA A 180 -1.93 -5.64 -4.19
C ALA A 180 -1.83 -4.81 -5.49
N LEU A 181 -2.32 -5.32 -6.60
CA LEU A 181 -2.38 -4.59 -7.87
C LEU A 181 -3.22 -3.30 -7.74
N MET A 182 -4.34 -3.35 -7.05
CA MET A 182 -5.19 -2.17 -6.81
C MET A 182 -4.44 -1.13 -5.98
N LEU A 183 -3.74 -1.54 -4.92
CA LEU A 183 -2.90 -0.65 -4.10
C LEU A 183 -1.80 0.01 -4.96
N PHE A 184 -1.09 -0.79 -5.77
CA PHE A 184 -0.05 -0.30 -6.68
C PHE A 184 -0.62 0.74 -7.67
N LEU A 185 -1.74 0.41 -8.35
CA LEU A 185 -2.34 1.29 -9.36
C LEU A 185 -2.88 2.58 -8.74
N THR A 186 -3.50 2.50 -7.57
CA THR A 186 -4.01 3.66 -6.82
C THR A 186 -2.86 4.63 -6.50
N ASN A 187 -1.76 4.10 -5.96
CA ASN A 187 -0.59 4.90 -5.60
C ASN A 187 0.11 5.47 -6.85
N LEU A 188 0.26 4.66 -7.91
CA LEU A 188 0.85 5.10 -9.18
C LEU A 188 0.06 6.28 -9.79
N VAL A 189 -1.27 6.17 -9.82
CA VAL A 189 -2.16 7.23 -10.35
C VAL A 189 -2.06 8.48 -9.47
N ALA A 190 -2.09 8.35 -8.14
CA ALA A 190 -1.93 9.47 -7.21
C ALA A 190 -0.61 10.23 -7.46
N ILE A 191 0.49 9.49 -7.58
CA ILE A 191 1.82 10.04 -7.85
C ILE A 191 1.87 10.75 -9.21
N LEU A 192 1.37 10.12 -10.28
CA LEU A 192 1.33 10.70 -11.63
C LEU A 192 0.54 12.02 -11.66
N ILE A 193 -0.56 12.09 -10.94
CA ILE A 193 -1.39 13.28 -10.82
C ILE A 193 -0.61 14.41 -10.16
N VAL A 194 -0.09 14.15 -8.99
CA VAL A 194 0.70 15.13 -8.23
C VAL A 194 1.90 15.62 -9.06
N UNK A 195 2.73 14.69 -9.68
CA UNK A 195 3.65 14.96 -10.39
C UNK A 195 3.34 15.74 -11.44
N THR A 196 2.14 15.61 -12.22
CA THR A 196 1.65 16.40 -13.36
C THR A 196 1.23 17.82 -12.96
N ILE A 197 0.49 17.93 -11.87
CA ILE A 197 0.06 19.23 -11.31
C ILE A 197 1.28 20.10 -10.99
N PHE A 198 2.31 19.56 -10.35
CA PHE A 198 3.52 20.32 -10.02
C PHE A 198 4.32 20.74 -11.26
N PHE A 199 4.49 19.87 -12.26
CA PHE A 199 5.11 20.27 -13.53
C PHE A 199 4.30 21.38 -14.20
N TRP A 200 2.99 21.39 -14.01
CA TRP A 200 2.11 22.43 -14.51
C TRP A 200 2.32 23.74 -13.73
N LEU A 201 2.40 23.68 -12.42
CA LEU A 201 2.71 24.83 -11.54
C LEU A 201 4.11 25.39 -11.83
N TYR A 202 5.03 24.57 -12.23
CA TYR A 202 6.38 24.97 -12.65
C TYR A 202 6.41 25.62 -14.04
N UNK A 203 5.21 25.56 -14.79
CA UNK A 203 5.13 26.10 -15.85
C UNK A 203 5.53 25.41 -16.97
N PHE A 204 5.58 24.29 -16.89
CA PHE A 204 5.82 23.46 -18.07
C PHE A 204 4.54 23.25 -18.90
N THR A 205 3.81 24.30 -19.13
CA THR A 205 2.54 24.27 -19.90
C THR A 205 2.80 24.34 -21.42
N PRO A 206 1.91 23.75 -22.24
CA PRO A 206 1.99 23.94 -23.70
C PRO A 206 1.71 25.40 -24.08
N HIS A 207 2.51 25.95 -25.01
CA HIS A 207 2.36 27.32 -25.50
C HIS A 207 1.30 27.47 -26.59
N ILE A 208 0.80 26.36 -27.17
CA ILE A 208 -0.16 26.37 -28.27
C ILE A 208 -1.59 26.11 -27.74
N GLU A 209 -2.54 26.99 -28.03
CA GLU A 209 -3.96 26.89 -27.58
C GLU A 209 -4.61 25.53 -27.87
N LYS A 210 -4.34 24.97 -29.05
CA LYS A 210 -4.86 23.66 -29.47
C LYS A 210 -4.33 22.53 -28.56
N GLN A 211 -3.11 22.69 -28.03
CA GLN A 211 -2.53 21.74 -27.08
C GLN A 211 -3.07 21.96 -25.65
N GLN A 212 -3.38 23.21 -25.30
CA GLN A 212 -4.01 23.53 -24.00
C GLN A 212 -5.39 22.86 -23.87
N LYS A 213 -6.22 22.89 -24.93
CA LYS A 213 -7.52 22.17 -24.94
C LYS A 213 -7.36 20.66 -24.77
N LYS A 214 -6.32 20.07 -25.37
CA LYS A 214 -5.98 18.65 -25.17
C LYS A 214 -5.49 18.37 -23.74
N MET A 215 -4.76 19.30 -23.14
CA MET A 215 -4.29 19.23 -21.77
C MET A 215 -5.47 19.20 -20.79
N TYR A 216 -6.47 20.06 -20.96
CA TYR A 216 -7.68 20.05 -20.12
C TYR A 216 -8.43 18.72 -20.23
N LYS A 217 -8.49 18.13 -21.38
CA LYS A 217 -9.02 16.75 -21.54
C LYS A 217 -8.20 15.68 -20.80
N UNK A 218 -6.86 15.80 -20.66
CA UNK A 218 -6.13 14.95 -20.07
C UNK A 218 -6.31 15.02 -18.75
N LEU A 219 -6.46 16.29 -18.21
CA LEU A 219 -6.72 16.58 -16.81
C LEU A 219 -8.07 16.05 -16.35
N SER A 220 -9.11 16.27 -17.13
CA SER A 220 -10.43 15.74 -16.80
C SER A 220 -10.43 14.20 -16.79
N PHE A 221 -9.74 13.55 -17.73
CA PHE A 221 -9.60 12.08 -17.72
C PHE A 221 -8.87 11.60 -16.46
N VAL A 222 -7.82 12.29 -16.06
CA VAL A 222 -7.05 12.03 -14.83
C VAL A 222 -7.94 12.18 -13.59
N VAL A 223 -8.70 13.29 -13.50
CA VAL A 223 -9.64 13.54 -12.39
C VAL A 223 -10.73 12.45 -12.33
N ILE A 224 -11.28 12.05 -13.47
CA ILE A 224 -12.27 10.97 -13.55
C ILE A 224 -11.65 9.64 -13.07
N SER A 225 -10.41 9.35 -13.47
CA SER A 225 -9.69 8.14 -13.03
C SER A 225 -9.49 8.13 -11.51
N ILE A 226 -9.18 9.29 -10.90
CA ILE A 226 -9.10 9.41 -9.43
C ILE A 226 -10.45 9.03 -8.80
N ILE A 227 -11.52 9.61 -9.28
CA ILE A 227 -12.88 9.39 -8.74
C ILE A 227 -13.21 7.89 -8.82
N ILE A 228 -12.95 7.26 -9.97
CA ILE A 228 -13.19 5.83 -10.19
C ILE A 228 -12.39 4.96 -9.20
N ILE A 229 -11.14 5.34 -8.93
CA ILE A 229 -10.25 4.62 -7.99
C ILE A 229 -10.68 4.87 -6.53
N LEU A 230 -11.09 6.09 -6.19
CA LEU A 230 -11.51 6.44 -4.83
C LEU A 230 -12.78 5.71 -4.39
N ILE A 231 -13.69 5.39 -5.30
CA ILE A 231 -14.96 4.70 -4.96
C ILE A 231 -14.68 3.35 -4.26
N PRO A 232 -13.95 2.39 -4.87
CA PRO A 232 -13.65 1.13 -4.18
C PRO A 232 -12.75 1.32 -2.96
N LEU A 233 -11.87 2.30 -2.97
CA LEU A 233 -10.96 2.59 -1.86
C LEU A 233 -11.73 3.05 -0.61
N VAL A 234 -12.72 3.92 -0.76
CA VAL A 234 -13.62 4.36 0.33
C VAL A 234 -14.50 3.18 0.82
N UNK A 235 -14.69 2.43 -0.03
CA UNK A 235 -15.39 1.41 0.25
C UNK A 235 -14.76 0.53 1.10
N SER A 236 -13.65 0.08 0.76
CA SER A 236 -12.74 -0.77 1.55
C SER A 236 -12.42 -0.16 2.91
N TYR A 237 -12.12 1.12 2.95
CA TYR A 237 -11.87 1.86 4.20
C TYR A 237 -13.04 1.73 5.19
N ASN A 238 -14.26 1.87 4.72
CA ASN A 238 -15.45 1.77 5.58
C ASN A 238 -15.64 0.35 6.12
N LEU A 239 -15.36 -0.67 5.31
CA LEU A 239 -15.39 -2.08 5.74
C LEU A 239 -14.33 -2.35 6.82
N ILE A 240 -13.09 -1.93 6.58
CA ILE A 240 -11.98 -2.08 7.53
C ILE A 240 -12.30 -1.32 8.84
N ARG A 241 -12.83 -0.12 8.74
CA ARG A 241 -13.22 0.69 9.90
C ARG A 241 -14.31 0.00 10.73
N GLU A 242 -15.31 -0.60 10.10
CA GLU A 242 -16.35 -1.39 10.79
C GLU A 242 -15.75 -2.63 11.45
N GLU A 243 -14.89 -3.33 10.74
CA GLU A 243 -14.17 -4.51 11.27
C GLU A 243 -13.36 -4.17 12.53
N ILE A 244 -12.55 -3.10 12.47
CA ILE A 244 -11.75 -2.62 13.62
C ILE A 244 -12.67 -2.24 14.79
N LYS A 245 -13.78 -1.55 14.52
CA LYS A 245 -14.77 -1.15 15.53
C LYS A 245 -15.39 -2.38 16.20
N ILE A 246 -15.75 -3.40 15.44
CA ILE A 246 -16.28 -4.67 15.94
C ILE A 246 -15.19 -5.39 16.78
N LYS A 247 -13.99 -5.52 16.26
CA LYS A 247 -12.84 -6.14 16.93
C LYS A 247 -12.56 -5.48 18.30
N ASN A 248 -12.53 -4.15 18.35
CA ASN A 248 -12.29 -3.39 19.59
C ASN A 248 -13.44 -3.58 20.59
N ASN A 249 -14.69 -3.54 20.13
CA ASN A 249 -15.86 -3.73 20.96
C ASN A 249 -15.90 -5.17 21.52
N VAL A 250 -15.65 -6.16 20.67
CA VAL A 250 -15.58 -7.58 21.07
C VAL A 250 -14.48 -7.79 22.12
N SER A 251 -13.28 -7.25 21.87
CA SER A 251 -12.17 -7.31 22.82
C SER A 251 -12.57 -6.73 24.18
N PHE A 252 -13.18 -5.57 24.18
CA PHE A 252 -13.63 -4.89 25.41
C PHE A 252 -14.67 -5.74 26.19
N TYR A 253 -15.69 -6.24 25.50
CA TYR A 253 -16.75 -7.05 26.14
C TYR A 253 -16.21 -8.41 26.60
N LEU A 254 -15.39 -9.09 25.79
CA LEU A 254 -14.74 -10.35 26.18
C LEU A 254 -13.88 -10.16 27.43
N THR A 255 -13.07 -9.09 27.46
CA THR A 255 -12.24 -8.77 28.61
C THR A 255 -13.11 -8.55 29.86
N ASN A 256 -14.19 -7.79 29.77
CA ASN A 256 -15.07 -7.52 30.89
C ASN A 256 -15.78 -8.80 31.40
N ILE A 257 -16.35 -9.61 30.49
CA ILE A 257 -17.06 -10.84 30.87
C ILE A 257 -16.10 -11.84 31.57
N ILE A 258 -14.93 -12.05 30.97
CA ILE A 258 -13.95 -13.01 31.49
C ILE A 258 -13.37 -12.50 32.83
N SER A 259 -13.11 -11.19 32.97
CA SER A 259 -12.57 -10.61 34.22
C SER A 259 -13.53 -10.68 35.40
N THR A 260 -14.85 -10.83 35.17
CA THR A 260 -15.82 -11.06 36.25
C THR A 260 -15.78 -12.50 36.80
N GLU A 261 -15.26 -13.45 36.01
CA GLU A 261 -15.24 -14.87 36.36
C GLU A 261 -13.84 -15.38 36.72
N LEU A 262 -12.81 -14.73 36.22
CA LEU A 262 -11.42 -15.20 36.32
C LEU A 262 -10.43 -14.05 36.58
N ASP A 263 -9.57 -14.25 37.57
CA ASP A 263 -8.50 -13.30 37.94
C ASP A 263 -7.31 -13.34 36.95
N SER A 264 -7.14 -14.44 36.25
CA SER A 264 -6.00 -14.60 35.30
C SER A 264 -6.45 -15.17 33.96
N PHE A 265 -6.30 -14.36 32.94
CA PHE A 265 -6.57 -14.75 31.54
C PHE A 265 -5.81 -13.82 30.60
N SER A 266 -5.66 -14.19 29.36
CA SER A 266 -5.24 -13.28 28.32
C SER A 266 -5.91 -13.61 26.98
N ILE A 267 -6.32 -12.58 26.27
CA ILE A 267 -6.86 -12.69 24.91
C ILE A 267 -5.69 -12.43 23.96
N SER A 268 -5.33 -13.41 23.16
CA SER A 268 -4.14 -13.34 22.30
C SER A 268 -4.45 -12.73 20.94
N ASP A 269 -5.59 -13.06 20.35
CA ASP A 269 -5.97 -12.54 19.04
C ASP A 269 -7.49 -12.58 18.86
N ILE A 270 -7.99 -11.66 18.06
CA ILE A 270 -9.39 -11.62 17.62
C ILE A 270 -9.39 -11.38 16.11
N GLU A 271 -9.86 -12.36 15.38
CA GLU A 271 -10.00 -12.31 13.93
C GLU A 271 -11.48 -12.26 13.56
N VAL A 272 -11.87 -11.28 12.79
CA VAL A 272 -13.24 -11.18 12.25
C VAL A 272 -13.26 -11.90 10.91
N LYS A 273 -13.87 -13.07 10.86
CA LYS A 273 -13.96 -13.91 9.65
C LYS A 273 -14.98 -13.38 8.64
N ASN A 274 -16.14 -12.95 9.13
CA ASN A 274 -17.20 -12.48 8.23
C ASN A 274 -18.17 -11.54 8.96
N ILE A 275 -18.59 -10.49 8.24
CA ILE A 275 -19.62 -9.57 8.72
C ILE A 275 -20.72 -9.50 7.65
N THR A 276 -21.90 -10.00 8.00
CA THR A 276 -23.08 -9.87 7.16
C THR A 276 -24.08 -8.92 7.82
N LYS A 277 -25.22 -8.69 7.18
CA LYS A 277 -26.29 -7.83 7.69
C LYS A 277 -26.80 -8.35 9.04
N ASP A 278 -26.93 -9.66 9.21
CA ASP A 278 -27.58 -10.31 10.34
C ASP A 278 -26.63 -11.17 11.18
N ASN A 279 -25.40 -11.40 10.73
CA ASN A 279 -24.48 -12.32 11.41
C ASN A 279 -23.04 -11.75 11.45
N ILE A 280 -22.34 -12.02 12.54
CA ILE A 280 -20.90 -11.74 12.73
C ILE A 280 -20.23 -13.05 13.12
N SER A 281 -19.25 -13.51 12.33
CA SER A 281 -18.45 -14.69 12.63
C SER A 281 -17.05 -14.25 13.07
N LEU A 282 -16.64 -14.68 14.25
CA LEU A 282 -15.40 -14.28 14.90
C LEU A 282 -14.58 -15.52 15.26
N LYS A 283 -13.26 -15.43 15.15
CA LYS A 283 -12.34 -16.40 15.75
C LYS A 283 -11.50 -15.65 16.79
N THR A 284 -11.39 -16.22 17.99
CA THR A 284 -10.56 -15.63 19.03
C THR A 284 -9.80 -16.70 19.81
N THR A 285 -8.59 -16.39 20.20
CA THR A 285 -7.74 -17.27 21.01
C THR A 285 -7.65 -16.69 22.43
N VAL A 286 -8.10 -17.47 23.41
CA VAL A 286 -8.09 -17.08 24.82
C VAL A 286 -7.23 -18.08 25.61
N LYS A 287 -6.32 -17.56 26.43
CA LYS A 287 -5.52 -18.35 27.36
C LYS A 287 -6.20 -18.35 28.72
N LEU A 288 -6.53 -19.54 29.23
CA LEU A 288 -7.25 -19.74 30.48
C LEU A 288 -6.50 -20.70 31.40
N PRO A 289 -6.71 -20.63 32.74
CA PRO A 289 -6.23 -21.63 33.68
C PRO A 289 -6.83 -23.06 33.41
N GLU A 290 -6.12 -24.08 33.82
CA GLU A 290 -6.45 -25.50 33.52
C GLU A 290 -7.86 -25.91 33.95
N ASN A 291 -8.34 -25.45 35.10
CA ASN A 291 -9.58 -25.89 35.73
C ASN A 291 -10.80 -24.99 35.46
N THR A 292 -10.82 -24.22 34.36
CA THR A 292 -11.90 -23.29 34.06
C THR A 292 -13.11 -24.02 33.42
N ASP A 293 -14.31 -23.81 34.01
CA ASP A 293 -15.56 -24.26 33.37
C ASP A 293 -15.96 -23.33 32.22
N LEU A 294 -15.87 -23.87 31.04
CA LEU A 294 -16.05 -23.12 29.77
C LEU A 294 -17.51 -22.97 29.35
N SER A 295 -18.40 -23.90 29.77
CA SER A 295 -19.78 -23.93 29.30
C SER A 295 -20.58 -22.70 29.76
N SER A 296 -20.38 -22.28 31.00
CA SER A 296 -21.03 -21.10 31.59
C SER A 296 -20.51 -19.79 30.96
N ILE A 297 -19.21 -19.71 30.75
CA ILE A 297 -18.56 -18.51 30.17
C ILE A 297 -18.99 -18.33 28.72
N LEU A 298 -19.01 -19.39 27.91
CA LEU A 298 -19.42 -19.33 26.48
C LEU A 298 -20.88 -18.88 26.32
N SER A 299 -21.78 -19.42 27.18
CA SER A 299 -23.19 -19.03 27.12
C SER A 299 -23.39 -17.53 27.45
N LYS A 300 -22.66 -17.01 28.43
CA LYS A 300 -22.67 -15.59 28.79
C LYS A 300 -22.12 -14.71 27.67
N ILE A 301 -20.99 -15.10 27.10
CA ILE A 301 -20.35 -14.36 25.99
C ILE A 301 -21.32 -14.23 24.81
N ASN A 302 -21.89 -15.31 24.39
CA ASN A 302 -22.86 -15.34 23.28
C ASN A 302 -24.09 -14.48 23.54
N UNK A 303 -24.39 -14.49 24.56
CA UNK A 303 -25.47 -13.84 24.90
C UNK A 303 -25.29 -12.43 24.96
N GLU A 304 -24.38 -12.00 25.65
CA GLU A 304 -24.10 -10.57 25.75
C GLU A 304 -23.72 -9.96 24.41
N LEU A 305 -22.81 -10.58 23.65
CA LEU A 305 -22.35 -10.05 22.37
C LEU A 305 -23.51 -9.96 21.37
N SER A 306 -24.37 -10.97 21.30
CA SER A 306 -25.55 -10.95 20.40
C SER A 306 -26.50 -9.81 20.77
N SER A 307 -26.71 -9.57 22.05
CA SER A 307 -27.57 -8.47 22.53
C SER A 307 -26.97 -7.08 22.18
N LYS A 308 -25.64 -6.95 22.28
CA LYS A 308 -24.93 -5.67 22.06
C LYS A 308 -24.82 -5.32 20.58
N PHE A 309 -24.65 -6.30 19.72
CA PHE A 309 -24.51 -6.03 18.31
C PHE A 309 -25.80 -6.08 17.49
N UNK A 310 -26.68 -6.74 18.07
CA UNK A 310 -27.82 -6.90 17.56
C UNK A 310 -27.80 -7.71 16.44
N LYS A 311 -27.00 -8.51 16.39
CA LYS A 311 -26.75 -9.50 15.35
C LYS A 311 -26.50 -10.85 15.99
N THR A 312 -26.70 -11.92 15.26
CA THR A 312 -26.23 -13.24 15.70
C THR A 312 -24.71 -13.25 15.67
N VAL A 313 -24.07 -13.52 16.81
CA VAL A 313 -22.61 -13.58 16.90
C VAL A 313 -22.21 -15.06 17.04
N GLU A 314 -21.50 -15.59 16.07
CA GLU A 314 -20.89 -16.91 16.10
C GLU A 314 -19.41 -16.76 16.45
N ILE A 315 -19.00 -17.39 17.55
CA ILE A 315 -17.62 -17.29 18.03
C ILE A 315 -16.97 -18.68 17.95
N ASP A 316 -15.94 -18.77 17.13
CA ASP A 316 -15.02 -19.90 17.07
C ASP A 316 -13.91 -19.63 18.10
N LEU A 317 -14.01 -20.23 19.27
CA LEU A 317 -13.16 -19.94 20.42
C LEU A 317 -12.06 -20.99 20.56
N GLU A 318 -10.84 -20.62 20.20
CA GLU A 318 -9.64 -21.43 20.39
C GLU A 318 -9.08 -21.17 21.78
N ILE A 319 -8.99 -22.24 22.60
CA ILE A 319 -8.58 -22.13 24.00
C ILE A 319 -7.21 -22.75 24.21
N ILE A 320 -6.32 -21.98 24.77
CA ILE A 320 -5.01 -22.44 25.21
C ILE A 320 -5.03 -22.54 26.74
N ARG A 321 -4.92 -23.76 27.29
CA ARG A 321 -4.82 -23.96 28.71
C ARG A 321 -3.39 -23.74 29.19
N VAL A 322 -3.23 -22.85 30.16
CA VAL A 322 -1.91 -22.49 30.71
C VAL A 322 -1.70 -23.18 32.05
N VAL A 323 -0.69 -24.02 32.14
CA VAL A 323 -0.22 -24.65 33.37
C VAL A 323 0.94 -23.85 33.91
N SER A 324 0.76 -23.21 35.08
CA SER A 324 1.87 -22.53 35.76
C SER A 324 2.62 -23.53 36.63
N ILE A 325 3.81 -23.90 36.24
CA ILE A 325 4.71 -24.71 37.06
C ILE A 325 5.51 -23.76 37.96
N ILE A 326 5.15 -23.68 39.24
CA ILE A 326 5.93 -22.97 40.25
C ILE A 326 7.01 -23.92 40.74
N SER A 327 8.26 -23.69 40.36
CA SER A 327 9.35 -24.41 40.99
C SER A 327 9.62 -23.76 42.34
N GLU A 328 9.26 -24.40 43.39
CA GLU A 328 9.73 -24.01 44.74
C GLU A 328 11.24 -24.19 44.79
N LYS A 329 11.96 -23.14 45.16
CA LYS A 329 13.42 -23.17 45.46
C LYS A 329 13.63 -23.68 46.86
#